data_5e9869edae22fdad7234ae70baddb5a4
#
_entry.id   5e9869edae22fdad7234ae70baddb5a4
#
_cell.length_a   1.000
_cell.length_b   1.000
_cell.length_c   1.000
_cell.angle_alpha   90.00
_cell.angle_beta   90.00
_cell.angle_gamma   90.00
#
_symmetry.space_group_name_H-M   'P 1'
#
loop_
_entity.id
_entity.type
_entity.pdbx_description
1 polymer ?
#
loop_
_entity_poly.entity_id
_entity_poly.type
_entity_poly.pdbx_seq_one_letter_code
_entity_poly.pdbx_strand_id
1 'polypeptide(L)'
;MEVVAEIAVRLPSPPALISGIPGMALPARAKGIEFRSRVHSMVVHSERERTEYAALMDALGVRQDLVLNPLPFLPPRAQHSAEATTTLVFTPQALVPRSAHQRERILRALHSAALTHTDLTVVVKVRALAGEQQTHNEQFPYDSLWDDLCERDKGLRREALTFAAGPLSNYLSPGSAHVTVSSTAALESLAAGLPTMILSDFGVNERLLNAVYSGSGCVGTLEDVVELRFGQPDRDWLTANYFHTSPPELPAHLVELAGRARSGTLPTHPPLNVGRRRRRLARNWLRSTVPPALARASQRVSRALRRAL
;
A
#
# COMPACT_ATOMS: atom_id res chain seq x y z
N MET A 1 4.14 18.70 4.16
CA MET A 1 5.42 19.14 3.53
C MET A 1 5.47 20.65 3.25
N GLU A 2 4.44 21.27 2.67
CA GLU A 2 4.45 22.73 2.38
C GLU A 2 4.75 23.60 3.61
N VAL A 3 4.14 23.30 4.77
CA VAL A 3 4.37 24.05 6.02
C VAL A 3 5.82 23.91 6.49
N VAL A 4 6.35 22.68 6.46
CA VAL A 4 7.74 22.41 6.86
C VAL A 4 8.72 23.15 5.95
N ALA A 5 8.51 23.12 4.64
CA ALA A 5 9.35 23.85 3.69
C ALA A 5 9.26 25.38 3.86
N GLU A 6 8.08 25.92 4.21
CA GLU A 6 7.89 27.34 4.47
C GLU A 6 8.61 27.80 5.74
N ILE A 7 8.61 26.96 6.78
CA ILE A 7 9.37 27.23 8.01
C ILE A 7 10.88 27.16 7.72
N ALA A 8 11.31 26.12 7.01
CA ALA A 8 12.72 25.88 6.72
C ALA A 8 13.38 27.05 5.99
N VAL A 9 12.73 27.65 4.98
CA VAL A 9 13.31 28.78 4.23
C VAL A 9 13.41 30.09 5.03
N ARG A 10 12.76 30.16 6.19
CA ARG A 10 12.80 31.33 7.06
C ARG A 10 13.90 31.26 8.13
N LEU A 11 14.53 30.11 8.22
CA LEU A 11 15.64 29.93 9.18
C LEU A 11 16.91 30.60 8.65
N PRO A 12 17.76 31.17 9.53
CA PRO A 12 19.03 31.76 9.14
C PRO A 12 19.95 30.76 8.41
N SER A 13 19.87 29.49 8.75
CA SER A 13 20.53 28.37 8.06
C SER A 13 19.47 27.32 7.68
N PRO A 14 18.95 27.37 6.45
CA PRO A 14 17.91 26.45 6.02
C PRO A 14 18.40 24.99 6.02
N PRO A 15 17.66 24.06 6.64
CA PRO A 15 18.04 22.66 6.63
C PRO A 15 17.74 22.02 5.26
N ALA A 16 18.44 20.95 4.93
CA ALA A 16 18.05 20.09 3.83
C ALA A 16 16.75 19.36 4.16
N LEU A 17 15.85 19.29 3.18
CA LEU A 17 14.56 18.64 3.31
C LEU A 17 14.53 17.41 2.42
N ILE A 18 14.20 16.27 3.00
CA ILE A 18 14.01 14.99 2.31
C ILE A 18 12.62 14.47 2.64
N SER A 19 11.99 13.81 1.69
CA SER A 19 10.71 13.14 1.90
C SER A 19 10.65 11.87 1.05
N GLY A 20 9.79 10.94 1.42
CA GLY A 20 9.46 9.75 0.64
C GLY A 20 7.96 9.50 0.64
N ILE A 21 7.52 8.54 -0.14
CA ILE A 21 6.17 8.01 -0.08
C ILE A 21 6.25 6.69 0.70
N PRO A 22 5.54 6.56 1.81
CA PRO A 22 5.62 5.34 2.62
C PRO A 22 5.01 4.15 1.90
N GLY A 23 5.63 3.00 2.01
CA GLY A 23 5.17 1.75 1.40
C GLY A 23 5.35 1.74 -0.13
N MET A 24 4.45 1.05 -0.82
CA MET A 24 4.46 0.96 -2.29
C MET A 24 3.90 2.25 -2.91
N ALA A 25 4.71 2.90 -3.75
CA ALA A 25 4.37 4.20 -4.34
C ALA A 25 4.00 4.13 -5.84
N LEU A 26 3.69 2.95 -6.34
CA LEU A 26 3.30 2.71 -7.73
C LEU A 26 1.79 2.57 -7.92
N PRO A 27 1.27 3.04 -9.07
CA PRO A 27 1.96 3.82 -10.09
C PRO A 27 2.29 5.24 -9.62
N ALA A 28 3.31 5.86 -10.21
CA ALA A 28 3.71 7.22 -9.88
C ALA A 28 2.57 8.22 -10.14
N ARG A 29 2.35 9.14 -9.20
CA ARG A 29 1.25 10.10 -9.27
C ARG A 29 1.74 11.54 -9.12
N ALA A 30 1.31 12.40 -10.01
CA ALA A 30 1.60 13.84 -9.98
C ALA A 30 1.33 14.48 -8.61
N LYS A 31 0.26 14.06 -7.93
CA LYS A 31 -0.08 14.55 -6.60
C LYS A 31 0.99 14.19 -5.54
N GLY A 32 1.66 13.04 -5.68
CA GLY A 32 2.78 12.64 -4.83
C GLY A 32 3.96 13.60 -4.97
N ILE A 33 4.28 14.01 -6.19
CA ILE A 33 5.31 14.99 -6.52
C ILE A 33 4.90 16.39 -6.08
N GLU A 34 3.69 16.84 -6.41
CA GLU A 34 3.19 18.17 -6.03
C GLU A 34 3.29 18.43 -4.52
N PHE A 35 2.95 17.44 -3.68
CA PHE A 35 3.06 17.57 -2.23
C PHE A 35 4.50 17.64 -1.72
N ARG A 36 5.47 17.18 -2.52
CA ARG A 36 6.89 17.09 -2.19
C ARG A 36 7.76 18.00 -3.04
N SER A 37 7.18 18.81 -3.92
CA SER A 37 7.91 19.66 -4.87
C SER A 37 8.85 20.69 -4.22
N ARG A 38 8.79 20.85 -2.91
CA ARG A 38 9.64 21.78 -2.13
C ARG A 38 10.64 21.07 -1.22
N VAL A 39 10.88 19.79 -1.38
CA VAL A 39 11.99 19.10 -0.74
C VAL A 39 13.15 18.96 -1.72
N HIS A 40 14.37 18.82 -1.24
CA HIS A 40 15.56 18.69 -2.06
C HIS A 40 15.60 17.34 -2.75
N SER A 41 15.20 16.29 -2.02
CA SER A 41 15.28 14.93 -2.51
C SER A 41 14.05 14.12 -2.12
N MET A 42 13.66 13.20 -2.99
CA MET A 42 12.59 12.27 -2.75
C MET A 42 13.14 10.84 -2.72
N VAL A 43 12.90 10.14 -1.62
CA VAL A 43 13.26 8.73 -1.47
C VAL A 43 12.24 7.87 -2.20
N VAL A 44 12.75 6.95 -2.99
CA VAL A 44 12.02 5.90 -3.69
C VAL A 44 12.54 4.53 -3.26
N HIS A 45 11.72 3.49 -3.35
CA HIS A 45 12.03 2.19 -2.76
C HIS A 45 12.22 1.08 -3.79
N SER A 46 12.10 1.39 -5.09
CA SER A 46 12.35 0.45 -6.17
C SER A 46 12.86 1.16 -7.43
N GLU A 47 13.54 0.41 -8.29
CA GLU A 47 14.03 0.91 -9.58
C GLU A 47 12.87 1.35 -10.47
N ARG A 48 11.76 0.63 -10.42
CA ARG A 48 10.55 1.00 -11.14
C ARG A 48 9.95 2.30 -10.62
N GLU A 49 9.89 2.51 -9.29
CA GLU A 49 9.50 3.80 -8.73
C GLU A 49 10.41 4.92 -9.22
N ARG A 50 11.73 4.71 -9.18
CA ARG A 50 12.72 5.69 -9.66
C ARG A 50 12.43 6.09 -11.11
N THR A 51 12.24 5.11 -11.98
CA THR A 51 11.98 5.33 -13.41
C THR A 51 10.65 6.08 -13.64
N GLU A 52 9.56 5.61 -13.02
CA GLU A 52 8.24 6.23 -13.21
C GLU A 52 8.18 7.65 -12.62
N TYR A 53 8.79 7.88 -11.43
CA TYR A 53 8.84 9.22 -10.83
C TYR A 53 9.77 10.17 -11.59
N ALA A 54 10.90 9.71 -12.12
CA ALA A 54 11.78 10.52 -12.96
C ALA A 54 11.04 11.02 -14.20
N ALA A 55 10.41 10.13 -14.95
CA ALA A 55 9.62 10.49 -16.14
C ALA A 55 8.48 11.47 -15.81
N LEU A 56 7.81 11.27 -14.69
CA LEU A 56 6.71 12.14 -14.27
C LEU A 56 7.21 13.50 -13.77
N MET A 57 8.37 13.57 -13.10
CA MET A 57 9.01 14.82 -12.69
C MET A 57 9.44 15.63 -13.91
N ASP A 58 10.03 15.00 -14.92
CA ASP A 58 10.41 15.64 -16.18
C ASP A 58 9.18 16.25 -16.87
N ALA A 59 8.10 15.48 -16.98
CA ALA A 59 6.84 15.95 -17.57
C ALA A 59 6.20 17.13 -16.81
N LEU A 60 6.45 17.24 -15.51
CA LEU A 60 5.94 18.31 -14.65
C LEU A 60 6.92 19.49 -14.50
N GLY A 61 8.13 19.41 -15.06
CA GLY A 61 9.20 20.39 -14.91
C GLY A 61 9.70 20.52 -13.46
N VAL A 62 9.60 19.44 -12.67
CA VAL A 62 10.06 19.38 -11.26
C VAL A 62 11.48 18.81 -11.24
N ARG A 63 12.40 19.52 -10.61
CA ARG A 63 13.78 19.07 -10.42
C ARG A 63 14.02 18.72 -8.95
N GLN A 64 14.20 17.44 -8.69
CA GLN A 64 14.52 16.89 -7.37
C GLN A 64 15.39 15.65 -7.56
N ASP A 65 16.27 15.39 -6.61
CA ASP A 65 17.03 14.14 -6.60
C ASP A 65 16.11 12.99 -6.19
N LEU A 66 16.14 11.90 -6.95
CA LEU A 66 15.51 10.64 -6.58
C LEU A 66 16.56 9.74 -5.95
N VAL A 67 16.34 9.36 -4.70
CA VAL A 67 17.30 8.60 -3.89
C VAL A 67 16.73 7.21 -3.65
N LEU A 68 17.37 6.19 -4.20
CA LEU A 68 16.94 4.81 -4.03
C LEU A 68 17.38 4.31 -2.66
N ASN A 69 16.40 3.82 -1.91
CA ASN A 69 16.66 3.19 -0.63
C ASN A 69 15.67 2.05 -0.38
N PRO A 70 16.12 0.83 -0.07
CA PRO A 70 15.23 -0.28 0.23
C PRO A 70 14.18 0.09 1.29
N LEU A 71 13.04 -0.59 1.25
CA LEU A 71 12.03 -0.44 2.30
C LEU A 71 12.61 -0.89 3.65
N PRO A 72 12.60 -0.04 4.69
CA PRO A 72 13.34 -0.32 5.93
C PRO A 72 12.79 -1.48 6.74
N PHE A 73 11.55 -1.91 6.46
CA PHE A 73 10.91 -3.03 7.14
C PHE A 73 11.06 -4.37 6.38
N LEU A 74 11.66 -4.36 5.17
CA LEU A 74 11.90 -5.59 4.43
C LEU A 74 13.31 -6.12 4.75
N PRO A 75 13.42 -7.33 5.30
CA PRO A 75 14.71 -8.02 5.39
C PRO A 75 15.18 -8.46 3.99
N PRO A 76 16.46 -8.84 3.85
CA PRO A 76 16.92 -9.53 2.65
C PRO A 76 16.03 -10.74 2.37
N ARG A 77 15.70 -10.94 1.09
CA ARG A 77 14.80 -12.01 0.69
C ARG A 77 15.39 -13.39 1.00
N ALA A 78 14.64 -14.19 1.76
CA ALA A 78 14.96 -15.59 2.03
C ALA A 78 14.80 -16.46 0.76
N GLN A 79 15.40 -17.63 0.77
CA GLN A 79 15.13 -18.65 -0.25
C GLN A 79 13.69 -19.12 -0.12
N HIS A 80 13.12 -19.57 -1.25
CA HIS A 80 11.77 -20.10 -1.26
C HIS A 80 11.65 -21.31 -0.31
N SER A 81 10.65 -21.26 0.58
CA SER A 81 10.32 -22.38 1.46
C SER A 81 9.72 -23.52 0.63
N ALA A 82 10.32 -24.69 0.72
CA ALA A 82 9.80 -25.91 0.09
C ALA A 82 8.83 -26.69 1.01
N GLU A 83 8.52 -26.16 2.19
CA GLU A 83 7.61 -26.79 3.14
C GLU A 83 6.16 -26.78 2.64
N ALA A 84 5.45 -27.85 2.93
CA ALA A 84 4.02 -27.94 2.64
C ALA A 84 3.26 -26.84 3.42
N THR A 85 2.27 -26.25 2.77
CA THR A 85 1.44 -25.19 3.40
C THR A 85 0.51 -25.83 4.44
N THR A 86 0.72 -25.47 5.70
CA THR A 86 -0.13 -25.86 6.84
C THR A 86 -0.87 -24.66 7.46
N THR A 87 -0.46 -23.46 7.13
CA THR A 87 -1.12 -22.24 7.60
C THR A 87 -1.38 -21.30 6.43
N LEU A 88 -2.62 -20.88 6.26
CA LEU A 88 -3.04 -19.87 5.28
C LEU A 88 -3.36 -18.55 6.00
N VAL A 89 -2.59 -17.52 5.73
CA VAL A 89 -2.75 -16.20 6.37
C VAL A 89 -3.36 -15.22 5.38
N PHE A 90 -4.56 -14.74 5.65
CA PHE A 90 -5.16 -13.66 4.89
C PHE A 90 -5.01 -12.32 5.62
N THR A 91 -4.43 -11.31 4.95
CA THR A 91 -4.34 -9.96 5.51
C THR A 91 -5.27 -8.99 4.78
N PRO A 92 -6.40 -8.59 5.41
CA PRO A 92 -7.32 -7.63 4.85
C PRO A 92 -6.77 -6.21 4.89
N GLN A 93 -7.35 -5.35 4.06
CA GLN A 93 -7.21 -3.90 4.14
C GLN A 93 -8.56 -3.24 4.48
N ALA A 94 -8.52 -2.18 5.29
CA ALA A 94 -9.72 -1.49 5.75
C ALA A 94 -10.62 -0.96 4.62
N LEU A 95 -10.03 -0.58 3.48
CA LEU A 95 -10.76 0.07 2.38
C LEU A 95 -10.85 -0.79 1.11
N VAL A 96 -10.28 -2.00 1.08
CA VAL A 96 -10.21 -2.82 -0.13
C VAL A 96 -10.38 -4.31 0.21
N PRO A 97 -11.31 -5.00 -0.44
CA PRO A 97 -12.42 -4.47 -1.23
C PRO A 97 -13.44 -3.72 -0.38
N ARG A 98 -14.21 -2.82 -0.98
CA ARG A 98 -15.14 -1.93 -0.24
C ARG A 98 -16.51 -2.55 0.04
N SER A 99 -16.92 -3.51 -0.77
CA SER A 99 -18.25 -4.12 -0.70
C SER A 99 -18.26 -5.25 0.33
N ALA A 100 -19.27 -5.29 1.19
CA ALA A 100 -19.50 -6.42 2.10
C ALA A 100 -19.56 -7.74 1.33
N HIS A 101 -20.30 -7.77 0.21
CA HIS A 101 -20.42 -8.96 -0.64
C HIS A 101 -19.07 -9.47 -1.17
N GLN A 102 -18.15 -8.57 -1.56
CA GLN A 102 -16.82 -8.98 -2.00
C GLN A 102 -15.99 -9.56 -0.86
N ARG A 103 -16.13 -9.00 0.35
CA ARG A 103 -15.48 -9.52 1.57
C ARG A 103 -16.06 -10.89 1.98
N GLU A 104 -17.37 -11.05 1.88
CA GLU A 104 -18.03 -12.35 2.13
C GLU A 104 -17.56 -13.43 1.14
N ARG A 105 -17.33 -13.09 -0.13
CA ARG A 105 -16.73 -14.02 -1.10
C ARG A 105 -15.34 -14.49 -0.67
N ILE A 106 -14.51 -13.60 -0.15
CA ILE A 106 -13.19 -13.97 0.39
C ILE A 106 -13.36 -14.90 1.58
N LEU A 107 -14.20 -14.55 2.54
CA LEU A 107 -14.44 -15.38 3.73
C LEU A 107 -14.94 -16.79 3.37
N ARG A 108 -15.83 -16.90 2.39
CA ARG A 108 -16.30 -18.20 1.88
C ARG A 108 -15.20 -19.01 1.21
N ALA A 109 -14.32 -18.39 0.43
CA ALA A 109 -13.19 -19.07 -0.19
C ALA A 109 -12.18 -19.58 0.87
N LEU A 110 -11.88 -18.75 1.87
CA LEU A 110 -11.03 -19.13 3.00
C LEU A 110 -11.64 -20.30 3.80
N HIS A 111 -12.94 -20.26 4.07
CA HIS A 111 -13.67 -21.35 4.69
C HIS A 111 -13.61 -22.62 3.85
N SER A 112 -13.83 -22.53 2.53
CA SER A 112 -13.74 -23.68 1.64
C SER A 112 -12.34 -24.27 1.64
N ALA A 113 -11.27 -23.45 1.63
CA ALA A 113 -9.90 -23.93 1.75
C ALA A 113 -9.68 -24.73 3.05
N ALA A 114 -10.18 -24.21 4.20
CA ALA A 114 -10.10 -24.92 5.48
C ALA A 114 -10.83 -26.25 5.48
N LEU A 115 -11.94 -26.38 4.75
CA LEU A 115 -12.68 -27.64 4.65
C LEU A 115 -12.04 -28.63 3.65
N THR A 116 -11.44 -28.12 2.58
CA THR A 116 -10.78 -28.94 1.56
C THR A 116 -9.47 -29.54 2.08
N HIS A 117 -8.74 -28.79 2.89
CA HIS A 117 -7.44 -29.17 3.43
C HIS A 117 -7.53 -29.28 4.96
N THR A 118 -7.81 -30.47 5.47
CA THR A 118 -8.13 -30.71 6.90
C THR A 118 -6.99 -30.35 7.85
N ASP A 119 -5.75 -30.36 7.39
CA ASP A 119 -4.55 -30.01 8.17
C ASP A 119 -4.19 -28.52 8.04
N LEU A 120 -5.02 -27.73 7.34
CA LEU A 120 -4.79 -26.31 7.11
C LEU A 120 -5.42 -25.46 8.23
N THR A 121 -4.60 -24.67 8.90
CA THR A 121 -5.07 -23.58 9.76
C THR A 121 -5.25 -22.31 8.93
N VAL A 122 -6.45 -21.73 8.95
CA VAL A 122 -6.73 -20.48 8.23
C VAL A 122 -6.84 -19.32 9.21
N VAL A 123 -5.96 -18.33 9.05
CA VAL A 123 -5.88 -17.14 9.90
C VAL A 123 -6.26 -15.90 9.11
N VAL A 124 -7.29 -15.20 9.54
CA VAL A 124 -7.64 -13.85 9.08
C VAL A 124 -6.97 -12.85 10.00
N LYS A 125 -5.81 -12.36 9.58
CA LYS A 125 -4.97 -11.45 10.38
C LYS A 125 -5.42 -10.01 10.16
N VAL A 126 -6.30 -9.52 11.03
CA VAL A 126 -6.80 -8.14 11.04
C VAL A 126 -5.81 -7.17 11.70
N ARG A 127 -6.02 -5.86 11.55
CA ARG A 127 -5.20 -4.84 12.21
C ARG A 127 -5.55 -4.70 13.69
N ALA A 128 -6.84 -4.77 14.00
CA ALA A 128 -7.41 -4.75 15.35
C ALA A 128 -8.67 -5.61 15.32
N LEU A 129 -9.01 -6.24 16.42
CA LEU A 129 -10.26 -6.98 16.60
C LEU A 129 -11.42 -6.02 16.85
N ALA A 130 -12.65 -6.52 16.70
CA ALA A 130 -13.86 -5.75 16.99
C ALA A 130 -13.81 -5.18 18.42
N GLY A 131 -14.07 -3.87 18.55
CA GLY A 131 -14.02 -3.15 19.83
C GLY A 131 -12.67 -2.51 20.18
N GLU A 132 -11.60 -2.80 19.44
CA GLU A 132 -10.30 -2.14 19.61
C GLU A 132 -10.22 -0.83 18.80
N GLN A 133 -9.37 0.11 19.26
CA GLN A 133 -9.21 1.41 18.59
C GLN A 133 -8.48 1.24 17.25
N GLN A 134 -9.12 1.62 16.15
CA GLN A 134 -8.58 1.49 14.80
C GLN A 134 -8.17 2.85 14.21
N THR A 135 -7.05 2.89 13.50
CA THR A 135 -6.57 4.07 12.75
C THR A 135 -7.40 4.39 11.50
N HIS A 136 -8.18 3.43 11.00
CA HIS A 136 -9.06 3.58 9.85
C HIS A 136 -10.44 3.05 10.19
N ASN A 137 -11.48 3.84 9.94
CA ASN A 137 -12.85 3.39 10.07
C ASN A 137 -13.16 2.35 8.99
N GLU A 138 -13.18 1.08 9.36
CA GLU A 138 -13.54 -0.04 8.51
C GLU A 138 -15.06 -0.22 8.53
N GLN A 139 -15.71 -0.03 7.38
CA GLN A 139 -17.16 -0.08 7.30
C GLN A 139 -17.74 -1.49 7.52
N PHE A 140 -16.97 -2.51 7.14
CA PHE A 140 -17.35 -3.92 7.19
C PHE A 140 -16.17 -4.74 7.73
N PRO A 141 -15.93 -4.76 9.07
CA PRO A 141 -14.88 -5.59 9.67
C PRO A 141 -15.08 -7.06 9.34
N TYR A 142 -13.99 -7.76 9.04
CA TYR A 142 -14.07 -9.16 8.58
C TYR A 142 -14.55 -10.12 9.66
N ASP A 143 -14.20 -9.89 10.92
CA ASP A 143 -14.67 -10.66 12.08
C ASP A 143 -16.19 -10.54 12.26
N SER A 144 -16.72 -9.31 12.27
CA SER A 144 -18.16 -9.06 12.36
C SER A 144 -18.92 -9.62 11.15
N LEU A 145 -18.35 -9.47 9.93
CA LEU A 145 -18.96 -10.06 8.73
C LEU A 145 -19.00 -11.59 8.78
N TRP A 146 -17.98 -12.20 9.38
CA TRP A 146 -17.94 -13.66 9.51
C TRP A 146 -18.99 -14.15 10.50
N ASP A 147 -19.14 -13.44 11.62
CA ASP A 147 -20.19 -13.73 12.61
C ASP A 147 -21.58 -13.65 11.98
N ASP A 148 -21.89 -12.52 11.32
CA ASP A 148 -23.16 -12.31 10.62
C ASP A 148 -23.41 -13.37 9.52
N LEU A 149 -22.33 -13.79 8.84
CA LEU A 149 -22.42 -14.78 7.77
C LEU A 149 -22.75 -16.16 8.31
N CYS A 150 -22.11 -16.57 9.42
CA CYS A 150 -22.39 -17.84 10.11
C CYS A 150 -23.78 -17.88 10.76
N GLU A 151 -24.33 -16.73 11.15
CA GLU A 151 -25.70 -16.65 11.65
C GLU A 151 -26.72 -16.90 10.52
N ARG A 152 -26.47 -16.34 9.34
CA ARG A 152 -27.35 -16.45 8.17
C ARG A 152 -27.23 -17.79 7.42
N ASP A 153 -26.05 -18.40 7.48
CA ASP A 153 -25.72 -19.64 6.74
C ASP A 153 -25.18 -20.71 7.70
N LYS A 154 -26.05 -21.62 8.12
CA LYS A 154 -25.72 -22.69 9.06
C LYS A 154 -24.84 -23.81 8.49
N GLY A 155 -24.55 -23.77 7.19
CA GLY A 155 -23.57 -24.64 6.52
C GLY A 155 -22.11 -24.22 6.79
N LEU A 156 -21.88 -23.00 7.28
CA LEU A 156 -20.55 -22.52 7.61
C LEU A 156 -20.13 -22.95 9.03
N ARG A 157 -18.87 -23.36 9.15
CA ARG A 157 -18.24 -23.71 10.42
C ARG A 157 -17.48 -22.51 10.96
N ARG A 158 -17.98 -21.89 12.03
CA ARG A 158 -17.41 -20.68 12.64
C ARG A 158 -15.92 -20.85 12.98
N GLU A 159 -15.58 -22.02 13.52
CA GLU A 159 -14.24 -22.42 13.95
C GLU A 159 -13.26 -22.66 12.79
N ALA A 160 -13.72 -22.73 11.55
CA ALA A 160 -12.85 -22.92 10.39
C ALA A 160 -11.93 -21.72 10.11
N LEU A 161 -12.28 -20.52 10.59
CA LEU A 161 -11.48 -19.33 10.46
C LEU A 161 -11.09 -18.78 11.83
N THR A 162 -9.78 -18.54 12.01
CA THR A 162 -9.24 -17.89 13.21
C THR A 162 -8.99 -16.41 12.91
N PHE A 163 -9.55 -15.52 13.73
CA PHE A 163 -9.27 -14.07 13.62
C PHE A 163 -8.19 -13.69 14.64
N ALA A 164 -7.19 -12.96 14.17
CA ALA A 164 -6.04 -12.59 14.98
C ALA A 164 -5.55 -11.17 14.66
N ALA A 165 -4.95 -10.51 15.66
CA ALA A 165 -4.30 -9.21 15.53
C ALA A 165 -2.81 -9.32 15.93
N GLY A 166 -2.09 -8.20 15.91
CA GLY A 166 -0.68 -8.14 16.28
C GLY A 166 0.29 -8.08 15.09
N PRO A 167 1.61 -8.24 15.31
CA PRO A 167 2.61 -8.19 14.26
C PRO A 167 2.43 -9.31 13.23
N LEU A 168 2.60 -8.99 11.95
CA LEU A 168 2.49 -9.98 10.87
C LEU A 168 3.59 -11.04 10.95
N SER A 169 4.78 -10.66 11.41
CA SER A 169 5.91 -11.59 11.58
C SER A 169 5.59 -12.82 12.41
N ASN A 170 4.60 -12.75 13.30
CA ASN A 170 4.18 -13.90 14.11
C ASN A 170 3.44 -14.99 13.29
N TYR A 171 3.07 -14.67 12.05
CA TYR A 171 2.28 -15.51 11.16
C TYR A 171 3.04 -15.89 9.88
N LEU A 172 4.23 -15.31 9.67
CA LEU A 172 5.09 -15.59 8.51
C LEU A 172 6.22 -16.54 8.93
N SER A 173 5.91 -17.81 9.04
CA SER A 173 6.86 -18.88 9.35
C SER A 173 6.92 -19.90 8.21
N PRO A 174 7.97 -20.75 8.11
CA PRO A 174 7.96 -21.88 7.20
C PRO A 174 6.66 -22.69 7.33
N GLY A 175 6.12 -23.16 6.22
CA GLY A 175 4.79 -23.79 6.17
C GLY A 175 3.60 -22.81 6.14
N SER A 176 3.84 -21.48 6.17
CA SER A 176 2.78 -20.51 5.95
C SER A 176 2.68 -20.10 4.48
N ALA A 177 1.45 -19.81 4.02
CA ALA A 177 1.17 -19.12 2.77
C ALA A 177 0.37 -17.85 3.05
N HIS A 178 0.57 -16.82 2.25
CA HIS A 178 -0.04 -15.50 2.46
C HIS A 178 -0.95 -15.10 1.31
N VAL A 179 -2.13 -14.59 1.64
CA VAL A 179 -3.12 -14.09 0.67
C VAL A 179 -3.54 -12.67 1.06
N THR A 180 -3.65 -11.79 0.08
CA THR A 180 -4.19 -10.45 0.27
C THR A 180 -4.78 -9.88 -1.02
N VAL A 181 -5.52 -8.77 -0.93
CA VAL A 181 -5.94 -8.02 -2.14
C VAL A 181 -4.89 -6.98 -2.56
N SER A 182 -4.28 -6.25 -1.61
CA SER A 182 -3.32 -5.18 -1.94
C SER A 182 -2.46 -4.71 -0.76
N SER A 183 -2.24 -5.56 0.24
CA SER A 183 -1.43 -5.17 1.40
C SER A 183 0.07 -5.17 1.10
N THR A 184 0.82 -4.23 1.71
CA THR A 184 2.29 -4.30 1.76
C THR A 184 2.81 -5.55 2.50
N ALA A 185 1.96 -6.20 3.29
CA ALA A 185 2.21 -7.51 3.90
C ALA A 185 2.66 -8.58 2.88
N ALA A 186 2.22 -8.46 1.62
CA ALA A 186 2.69 -9.34 0.55
C ALA A 186 4.20 -9.23 0.32
N LEU A 187 4.78 -8.02 0.47
CA LEU A 187 6.23 -7.85 0.36
C LEU A 187 6.97 -8.52 1.51
N GLU A 188 6.42 -8.46 2.73
CA GLU A 188 7.01 -9.14 3.90
C GLU A 188 6.99 -10.67 3.71
N SER A 189 5.88 -11.21 3.20
CA SER A 189 5.75 -12.63 2.87
C SER A 189 6.71 -13.06 1.75
N LEU A 190 6.83 -12.26 0.68
CA LEU A 190 7.79 -12.50 -0.40
C LEU A 190 9.25 -12.41 0.10
N ALA A 191 9.53 -11.48 1.03
CA ALA A 191 10.85 -11.40 1.67
C ALA A 191 11.16 -12.65 2.49
N ALA A 192 10.18 -13.20 3.18
CA ALA A 192 10.30 -14.46 3.93
C ALA A 192 10.38 -15.71 3.02
N GLY A 193 10.30 -15.55 1.70
CA GLY A 193 10.33 -16.67 0.74
C GLY A 193 9.07 -17.53 0.75
N LEU A 194 7.96 -17.04 1.25
CA LEU A 194 6.71 -17.79 1.41
C LEU A 194 5.82 -17.70 0.15
N PRO A 195 5.01 -18.73 -0.12
CA PRO A 195 3.95 -18.67 -1.12
C PRO A 195 3.04 -17.46 -0.84
N THR A 196 2.88 -16.60 -1.85
CA THR A 196 2.15 -15.33 -1.71
C THR A 196 1.18 -15.14 -2.86
N MET A 197 -0.07 -14.77 -2.57
CA MET A 197 -1.09 -14.54 -3.59
C MET A 197 -1.76 -13.18 -3.44
N ILE A 198 -1.89 -12.49 -4.57
CA ILE A 198 -2.66 -11.25 -4.70
C ILE A 198 -3.96 -11.57 -5.42
N LEU A 199 -5.10 -11.38 -4.76
CA LEU A 199 -6.41 -11.71 -5.31
C LEU A 199 -6.77 -10.80 -6.49
N SER A 200 -7.08 -11.40 -7.62
CA SER A 200 -7.48 -10.73 -8.87
C SER A 200 -8.99 -10.68 -9.12
N ASP A 201 -9.81 -11.42 -8.37
CA ASP A 201 -11.27 -11.48 -8.56
C ASP A 201 -11.98 -10.12 -8.57
N PHE A 202 -11.38 -9.13 -7.94
CA PHE A 202 -11.90 -7.77 -7.84
C PHE A 202 -11.20 -6.81 -8.80
N GLY A 203 -10.26 -7.32 -9.60
CA GLY A 203 -9.40 -6.62 -10.53
C GLY A 203 -7.99 -6.38 -9.99
N VAL A 204 -7.04 -6.13 -10.92
CA VAL A 204 -5.68 -5.67 -10.63
C VAL A 204 -5.53 -4.29 -11.24
N ASN A 205 -5.63 -3.24 -10.42
CA ASN A 205 -5.69 -1.86 -10.88
C ASN A 205 -5.35 -0.84 -9.79
N GLU A 206 -5.16 0.40 -10.17
CA GLU A 206 -4.84 1.52 -9.25
C GLU A 206 -5.90 1.78 -8.18
N ARG A 207 -7.17 1.50 -8.49
CA ARG A 207 -8.29 1.75 -7.57
C ARG A 207 -8.28 0.78 -6.39
N LEU A 208 -7.77 -0.43 -6.61
CA LEU A 208 -7.58 -1.45 -5.58
C LEU A 208 -6.18 -1.39 -4.96
N LEU A 209 -5.30 -0.48 -5.42
CA LEU A 209 -3.94 -0.30 -4.95
C LEU A 209 -3.04 -1.53 -5.13
N ASN A 210 -3.38 -2.42 -6.07
CA ASN A 210 -2.65 -3.65 -6.35
C ASN A 210 -2.05 -3.71 -7.76
N ALA A 211 -2.14 -2.63 -8.54
CA ALA A 211 -1.57 -2.55 -9.89
C ALA A 211 -0.06 -2.85 -9.93
N VAL A 212 0.65 -2.56 -8.83
CA VAL A 212 2.09 -2.84 -8.70
C VAL A 212 2.42 -4.32 -8.86
N TYR A 213 1.50 -5.21 -8.48
CA TYR A 213 1.68 -6.66 -8.57
C TYR A 213 1.40 -7.25 -9.96
N SER A 214 0.99 -6.43 -10.93
CA SER A 214 0.88 -6.89 -12.33
C SER A 214 2.23 -7.40 -12.81
N GLY A 215 2.25 -8.60 -13.37
CA GLY A 215 3.48 -9.29 -13.82
C GLY A 215 4.32 -9.91 -12.68
N SER A 216 3.88 -9.88 -11.43
CA SER A 216 4.64 -10.43 -10.30
C SER A 216 4.73 -11.96 -10.28
N GLY A 217 3.91 -12.67 -11.07
CA GLY A 217 3.75 -14.12 -10.95
C GLY A 217 2.91 -14.57 -9.74
N CYS A 218 2.53 -13.63 -8.85
CA CYS A 218 1.81 -13.95 -7.59
C CYS A 218 0.32 -13.60 -7.65
N VAL A 219 -0.22 -13.28 -8.82
CA VAL A 219 -1.64 -12.96 -8.98
C VAL A 219 -2.45 -14.25 -9.14
N GLY A 220 -3.52 -14.40 -8.38
CA GLY A 220 -4.38 -15.58 -8.43
C GLY A 220 -5.83 -15.25 -8.09
N THR A 221 -6.69 -16.26 -8.08
CA THR A 221 -8.13 -16.16 -7.87
C THR A 221 -8.55 -16.75 -6.52
N LEU A 222 -9.80 -16.52 -6.13
CA LEU A 222 -10.40 -17.17 -4.96
C LEU A 222 -10.44 -18.71 -5.12
N GLU A 223 -10.57 -19.22 -6.35
CA GLU A 223 -10.48 -20.64 -6.64
C GLU A 223 -9.07 -21.18 -6.38
N ASP A 224 -8.04 -20.42 -6.80
CA ASP A 224 -6.65 -20.78 -6.52
C ASP A 224 -6.35 -20.80 -5.01
N VAL A 225 -7.01 -19.94 -4.22
CA VAL A 225 -6.92 -19.99 -2.74
C VAL A 225 -7.49 -21.29 -2.20
N VAL A 226 -8.66 -21.71 -2.68
CA VAL A 226 -9.30 -22.97 -2.24
C VAL A 226 -8.41 -24.16 -2.52
N GLU A 227 -7.75 -24.18 -3.67
CA GLU A 227 -6.88 -25.27 -4.11
C GLU A 227 -5.40 -25.10 -3.68
N LEU A 228 -5.06 -24.06 -2.92
CA LEU A 228 -3.70 -23.68 -2.53
C LEU A 228 -2.72 -23.58 -3.71
N ARG A 229 -3.18 -23.14 -4.89
CA ARG A 229 -2.36 -22.95 -6.09
C ARG A 229 -1.67 -21.61 -6.08
N PHE A 230 -0.45 -21.55 -5.60
CA PHE A 230 0.37 -20.34 -5.56
C PHE A 230 1.32 -20.25 -6.76
N GLY A 231 1.33 -19.09 -7.44
CA GLY A 231 2.30 -18.79 -8.47
C GLY A 231 3.69 -18.55 -7.90
N GLN A 232 4.69 -18.66 -8.76
CA GLN A 232 6.07 -18.33 -8.39
C GLN A 232 6.36 -16.87 -8.68
N PRO A 233 7.04 -16.14 -7.77
CA PRO A 233 7.41 -14.76 -7.98
C PRO A 233 8.34 -14.62 -9.19
N ASP A 234 7.99 -13.75 -10.13
CA ASP A 234 8.79 -13.41 -11.29
C ASP A 234 10.07 -12.67 -10.88
N ARG A 235 11.24 -13.12 -11.38
CA ARG A 235 12.55 -12.59 -10.98
C ARG A 235 12.77 -11.16 -11.46
N ASP A 236 12.33 -10.84 -12.67
CA ASP A 236 12.51 -9.51 -13.22
C ASP A 236 11.61 -8.51 -12.50
N TRP A 237 10.38 -8.93 -12.17
CA TRP A 237 9.51 -8.14 -11.34
C TRP A 237 10.10 -7.90 -9.94
N LEU A 238 10.64 -8.91 -9.29
CA LEU A 238 11.28 -8.77 -7.98
C LEU A 238 12.41 -7.74 -8.02
N THR A 239 13.30 -7.85 -9.01
CA THR A 239 14.46 -6.97 -9.17
C THR A 239 14.05 -5.54 -9.52
N ALA A 240 13.10 -5.36 -10.41
CA ALA A 240 12.60 -4.04 -10.79
C ALA A 240 11.84 -3.33 -9.66
N ASN A 241 11.23 -4.10 -8.77
CA ASN A 241 10.44 -3.58 -7.66
C ASN A 241 11.25 -3.56 -6.35
N TYR A 242 10.73 -4.14 -5.26
CA TYR A 242 11.24 -3.89 -3.91
C TYR A 242 12.35 -4.84 -3.44
N PHE A 243 12.79 -5.78 -4.31
CA PHE A 243 13.80 -6.78 -4.02
C PHE A 243 15.07 -6.61 -4.86
N HIS A 244 15.35 -5.35 -5.28
CA HIS A 244 16.58 -5.00 -5.97
C HIS A 244 17.81 -5.18 -5.07
N THR A 245 18.96 -5.43 -5.67
CA THR A 245 20.26 -5.58 -4.99
C THR A 245 21.07 -4.30 -4.97
N SER A 246 20.53 -3.19 -5.49
CA SER A 246 21.19 -1.89 -5.49
C SER A 246 21.48 -1.45 -4.05
N PRO A 247 22.68 -0.93 -3.77
CA PRO A 247 23.02 -0.47 -2.42
C PRO A 247 22.13 0.73 -2.02
N PRO A 248 21.88 0.91 -0.70
CA PRO A 248 21.13 2.06 -0.22
C PRO A 248 21.90 3.37 -0.46
N GLU A 249 21.29 4.29 -1.20
CA GLU A 249 21.91 5.59 -1.54
C GLU A 249 21.70 6.63 -0.45
N LEU A 250 20.65 6.47 0.39
CA LEU A 250 20.25 7.47 1.37
C LEU A 250 21.35 7.87 2.37
N PRO A 251 22.18 6.98 2.94
CA PRO A 251 23.21 7.37 3.89
C PRO A 251 24.24 8.34 3.30
N ALA A 252 24.77 8.04 2.11
CA ALA A 252 25.75 8.89 1.43
C ALA A 252 25.11 10.24 1.03
N HIS A 253 23.89 10.19 0.51
CA HIS A 253 23.15 11.39 0.12
C HIS A 253 22.82 12.31 1.30
N LEU A 254 22.56 11.77 2.49
CA LEU A 254 22.38 12.56 3.71
C LEU A 254 23.64 13.33 4.09
N VAL A 255 24.82 12.69 3.98
CA VAL A 255 26.10 13.34 4.25
C VAL A 255 26.35 14.48 3.27
N GLU A 256 26.12 14.27 1.99
CA GLU A 256 26.25 15.29 0.94
C GLU A 256 25.31 16.49 1.21
N LEU A 257 24.02 16.22 1.41
CA LEU A 257 23.05 17.28 1.67
C LEU A 257 23.35 18.06 2.95
N ALA A 258 23.82 17.40 3.99
CA ALA A 258 24.26 18.09 5.22
C ALA A 258 25.46 18.98 4.98
N GLY A 259 26.40 18.57 4.12
CA GLY A 259 27.51 19.40 3.65
C GLY A 259 27.05 20.65 2.91
N ARG A 260 26.14 20.47 1.94
CA ARG A 260 25.55 21.56 1.15
C ARG A 260 24.73 22.53 2.02
N ALA A 261 24.03 22.02 3.03
CA ALA A 261 23.29 22.86 3.98
C ALA A 261 24.27 23.76 4.78
N ARG A 262 25.35 23.18 5.29
CA ARG A 262 26.37 23.92 6.07
C ARG A 262 27.12 24.96 5.25
N SER A 263 27.39 24.68 3.97
CA SER A 263 28.06 25.60 3.05
C SER A 263 27.11 26.63 2.41
N GLY A 264 25.81 26.57 2.66
CA GLY A 264 24.82 27.46 2.05
C GLY A 264 24.59 27.22 0.55
N THR A 265 24.96 26.05 0.02
CA THR A 265 24.89 25.72 -1.40
C THR A 265 23.66 24.86 -1.77
N LEU A 266 22.68 24.72 -0.85
CA LEU A 266 21.43 24.07 -1.17
C LEU A 266 20.66 24.80 -2.27
N PRO A 267 20.01 24.08 -3.19
CA PRO A 267 19.14 24.71 -4.18
C PRO A 267 18.01 25.48 -3.49
N THR A 268 17.71 26.65 -4.02
CA THR A 268 16.56 27.44 -3.54
C THR A 268 15.27 26.83 -4.05
N HIS A 269 14.31 26.65 -3.17
CA HIS A 269 12.98 26.18 -3.56
C HIS A 269 12.18 27.31 -4.20
N PRO A 270 11.36 27.01 -5.22
CA PRO A 270 10.47 27.97 -5.79
C PRO A 270 9.50 28.51 -4.72
N PRO A 271 9.15 29.82 -4.77
CA PRO A 271 8.25 30.40 -3.81
C PRO A 271 6.88 29.72 -3.86
N LEU A 272 6.20 29.66 -2.71
CA LEU A 272 4.83 29.15 -2.62
C LEU A 272 3.90 29.89 -3.57
N ASN A 273 3.23 29.16 -4.47
CA ASN A 273 2.12 29.74 -5.21
C ASN A 273 0.90 29.93 -4.27
N VAL A 274 0.83 31.10 -3.64
CA VAL A 274 -0.19 31.47 -2.64
C VAL A 274 -1.61 31.28 -3.20
N GLY A 275 -1.81 31.52 -4.50
CA GLY A 275 -3.11 31.35 -5.16
C GLY A 275 -3.54 29.89 -5.21
N ARG A 276 -2.65 28.97 -5.59
CA ARG A 276 -2.91 27.51 -5.56
C ARG A 276 -3.17 27.03 -4.13
N ARG A 277 -2.40 27.53 -3.16
CA ARG A 277 -2.59 27.19 -1.73
C ARG A 277 -3.96 27.62 -1.22
N ARG A 278 -4.37 28.86 -1.48
CA ARG A 278 -5.70 29.39 -1.08
C ARG A 278 -6.83 28.58 -1.70
N ARG A 279 -6.76 28.26 -3.00
CA ARG A 279 -7.75 27.41 -3.68
C ARG A 279 -7.81 26.00 -3.09
N ARG A 280 -6.68 25.44 -2.69
CA ARG A 280 -6.60 24.11 -2.08
C ARG A 280 -7.14 24.10 -0.64
N LEU A 281 -6.80 25.09 0.17
CA LEU A 281 -7.34 25.26 1.51
C LEU A 281 -8.84 25.50 1.49
N ALA A 282 -9.34 26.37 0.62
CA ALA A 282 -10.76 26.60 0.43
C ALA A 282 -11.50 25.32 0.00
N ARG A 283 -10.92 24.55 -0.91
CA ARG A 283 -11.50 23.26 -1.34
C ARG A 283 -11.49 22.21 -0.23
N ASN A 284 -10.44 22.16 0.57
CA ASN A 284 -10.37 21.23 1.71
C ASN A 284 -11.34 21.64 2.82
N TRP A 285 -11.43 22.93 3.10
CA TRP A 285 -12.41 23.50 4.03
C TRP A 285 -13.85 23.21 3.58
N LEU A 286 -14.18 23.47 2.31
CA LEU A 286 -15.48 23.09 1.73
C LEU A 286 -15.79 21.60 1.89
N ARG A 287 -14.80 20.72 1.70
CA ARG A 287 -14.98 19.27 1.87
C ARG A 287 -15.18 18.84 3.32
N SER A 288 -14.61 19.56 4.28
CA SER A 288 -14.77 19.26 5.70
C SER A 288 -16.03 19.86 6.31
N THR A 289 -16.57 20.93 5.72
CA THR A 289 -17.77 21.63 6.23
C THR A 289 -19.07 21.24 5.52
N VAL A 290 -18.98 20.68 4.30
CA VAL A 290 -20.17 20.23 3.56
C VAL A 290 -20.60 18.83 4.03
N PRO A 291 -21.85 18.63 4.47
CA PRO A 291 -22.36 17.33 4.83
C PRO A 291 -22.16 16.29 3.73
N PRO A 292 -21.83 15.02 4.05
CA PRO A 292 -21.52 13.99 3.07
C PRO A 292 -22.60 13.75 2.01
N ALA A 293 -23.86 14.05 2.33
CA ALA A 293 -24.99 13.95 1.41
C ALA A 293 -24.91 14.99 0.28
N LEU A 294 -24.61 16.24 0.60
CA LEU A 294 -24.47 17.35 -0.37
C LEU A 294 -23.19 17.21 -1.20
N ALA A 295 -22.09 16.71 -0.60
CA ALA A 295 -20.87 16.42 -1.33
C ALA A 295 -21.07 15.31 -2.39
N ARG A 296 -21.90 14.31 -2.12
CA ARG A 296 -22.28 13.27 -3.09
C ARG A 296 -23.16 13.80 -4.23
N ALA A 297 -24.07 14.73 -3.92
CA ALA A 297 -24.94 15.36 -4.93
C ALA A 297 -24.11 16.22 -5.91
N SER A 298 -23.18 17.05 -5.41
CA SER A 298 -22.31 17.88 -6.25
C SER A 298 -21.38 17.06 -7.16
N GLN A 299 -20.90 15.89 -6.68
CA GLN A 299 -20.10 14.98 -7.51
C GLN A 299 -20.91 14.30 -8.61
N ARG A 300 -22.21 14.03 -8.39
CA ARG A 300 -23.10 13.49 -9.42
C ARG A 300 -23.35 14.51 -10.53
N VAL A 301 -23.62 15.77 -10.17
CA VAL A 301 -23.80 16.87 -11.12
C VAL A 301 -22.52 17.13 -11.92
N SER A 302 -21.35 17.18 -11.28
CA SER A 302 -20.07 17.36 -11.97
C SER A 302 -19.72 16.22 -12.92
N ARG A 303 -20.11 14.97 -12.62
CA ARG A 303 -19.94 13.84 -13.53
C ARG A 303 -20.92 13.87 -14.71
N ALA A 304 -22.15 14.32 -14.48
CA ALA A 304 -23.14 14.49 -15.54
C ALA A 304 -22.72 15.58 -16.55
N LEU A 305 -22.22 16.72 -16.04
CA LEU A 305 -21.69 17.79 -16.88
C LEU A 305 -20.44 17.40 -17.69
N ARG A 306 -19.54 16.58 -17.12
CA ARG A 306 -18.36 16.07 -17.86
C ARG A 306 -18.69 14.96 -18.88
N ARG A 307 -19.88 14.40 -18.85
CA ARG A 307 -20.36 13.43 -19.85
C ARG A 307 -21.16 14.08 -20.96
N ALA A 308 -21.55 15.34 -20.78
CA ALA A 308 -22.33 16.14 -21.72
C ALA A 308 -21.47 17.16 -22.53
N LEU A 309 -20.18 17.30 -22.17
CA LEU A 309 -19.12 18.02 -22.89
C LEU A 309 -18.10 17.01 -23.46
#